data_03c1c9d760d14f33bf16c88c6775a11c
#
_entry.id   03c1c9d760d14f33bf16c88c6775a11c
#
_cell.length_a   1.000
_cell.length_b   1.000
_cell.length_c   1.000
_cell.angle_alpha   90.00
_cell.angle_beta   90.00
_cell.angle_gamma   90.00
#
_symmetry.space_group_name_H-M   'P 1'
#
loop_
_entity.id
_entity.type
_entity.pdbx_description
1 polymer ?
#
loop_
_entity_poly.entity_id
_entity_poly.type
_entity_poly.pdbx_seq_one_letter_code
_entity_poly.pdbx_strand_id
1 'polypeptide(L)'
;MEINVIKKDGTREDWCFDKIKVAIDKATKRANAKYPEWKLWQIEGYIEGILYNKTEVTAEALHGYVIDALNRYLPEVGKAYQEYRDYKNTYAKAFESVKSEADTVLLLGDRENANFDSSLISTKGSLIKGYLTKELYKQFYLSNKEKELVKRGDIYIHDLRDMIFNSFNCCLFDIGNVLKGGFEMSNVKYTEPTSVLSALQVIGDITLVATAQQFGGFTLAEIDKVLLPYAKKTYDNAFKKYSEQCNMEYDESCAMAMGDLKRELEQGFQSLELKLNTVPCSRGDFAFTTLTFGTWDVMMDDLDRDIMKLIGEVILDTRMKGHGGKQVVFPKLVFLYDEDKIEADGDHEELFHKAVECSSKCMYPDYLSLNHGKVGEIYQRTDAITSPMGR
;
A
#
# COMPACT_ATOMS: atom_id res chain seq x y z
N MET A 1 -54.56 -22.15 9.89
CA MET A 1 -53.72 -23.12 9.15
C MET A 1 -52.51 -23.42 10.01
N GLU A 2 -52.21 -24.69 10.29
CA GLU A 2 -50.98 -25.09 10.97
C GLU A 2 -49.88 -25.27 9.90
N ILE A 3 -49.16 -24.20 9.57
CA ILE A 3 -48.09 -24.21 8.60
C ILE A 3 -46.82 -23.71 9.27
N ASN A 4 -45.74 -24.47 9.13
CA ASN A 4 -44.43 -24.07 9.66
C ASN A 4 -43.61 -23.30 8.65
N VAL A 5 -43.11 -22.14 9.05
CA VAL A 5 -42.15 -21.35 8.23
C VAL A 5 -40.74 -21.72 8.69
N ILE A 6 -39.95 -22.25 7.76
CA ILE A 6 -38.55 -22.61 7.98
C ILE A 6 -37.68 -21.38 7.67
N LYS A 7 -36.98 -20.85 8.67
CA LYS A 7 -36.04 -19.71 8.54
C LYS A 7 -34.71 -20.14 7.90
N LYS A 8 -33.88 -19.16 7.50
CA LYS A 8 -32.54 -19.41 6.93
C LYS A 8 -31.61 -20.18 7.89
N ASP A 9 -31.76 -20.02 9.19
CA ASP A 9 -31.01 -20.74 10.22
C ASP A 9 -31.56 -22.13 10.57
N GLY A 10 -32.60 -22.58 9.85
CA GLY A 10 -33.28 -23.87 10.06
C GLY A 10 -34.30 -23.86 11.18
N THR A 11 -34.48 -22.76 11.92
CA THR A 11 -35.53 -22.65 12.95
C THR A 11 -36.91 -22.62 12.30
N ARG A 12 -37.92 -23.14 13.04
CA ARG A 12 -39.32 -23.22 12.60
C ARG A 12 -40.18 -22.29 13.43
N GLU A 13 -41.08 -21.61 12.78
CA GLU A 13 -42.09 -20.80 13.44
C GLU A 13 -43.45 -20.94 12.73
N ASP A 14 -44.52 -20.73 13.48
CA ASP A 14 -45.87 -20.78 12.92
C ASP A 14 -46.10 -19.65 11.90
N TRP A 15 -46.86 -19.98 10.87
CA TRP A 15 -47.35 -19.00 9.90
C TRP A 15 -48.16 -17.90 10.56
N CYS A 16 -47.83 -16.63 10.29
CA CYS A 16 -48.54 -15.47 10.80
C CYS A 16 -48.47 -14.33 9.76
N PHE A 17 -49.66 -13.91 9.26
CA PHE A 17 -49.72 -12.83 8.28
C PHE A 17 -49.33 -11.46 8.85
N ASP A 18 -49.51 -11.20 10.12
CA ASP A 18 -49.14 -9.94 10.74
C ASP A 18 -47.64 -9.58 10.56
N LYS A 19 -46.77 -10.58 10.51
CA LYS A 19 -45.34 -10.37 10.22
C LYS A 19 -45.12 -9.86 8.78
N ILE A 20 -45.91 -10.36 7.84
CA ILE A 20 -45.89 -9.92 6.42
C ILE A 20 -46.50 -8.52 6.32
N LYS A 21 -47.62 -8.26 7.02
CA LYS A 21 -48.25 -6.92 7.08
C LYS A 21 -47.25 -5.86 7.52
N VAL A 22 -46.47 -6.11 8.60
CA VAL A 22 -45.42 -5.19 9.05
C VAL A 22 -44.34 -4.96 7.96
N ALA A 23 -43.98 -5.97 7.19
CA ALA A 23 -43.02 -5.83 6.11
C ALA A 23 -43.59 -5.03 4.92
N ILE A 24 -44.88 -5.24 4.59
CA ILE A 24 -45.63 -4.49 3.59
C ILE A 24 -45.75 -3.02 4.01
N ASP A 25 -46.09 -2.73 5.25
CA ASP A 25 -46.19 -1.36 5.77
C ASP A 25 -44.88 -0.59 5.68
N LYS A 26 -43.76 -1.27 5.96
CA LYS A 26 -42.42 -0.70 5.78
C LYS A 26 -42.11 -0.41 4.29
N ALA A 27 -42.51 -1.29 3.39
CA ALA A 27 -42.33 -1.09 1.95
C ALA A 27 -43.22 0.05 1.44
N THR A 28 -44.45 0.14 1.94
CA THR A 28 -45.41 1.23 1.62
C THR A 28 -44.86 2.60 2.00
N LYS A 29 -44.27 2.71 3.20
CA LYS A 29 -43.59 3.94 3.63
C LYS A 29 -42.43 4.32 2.70
N ARG A 30 -41.63 3.33 2.25
CA ARG A 30 -40.54 3.59 1.30
C ARG A 30 -41.00 4.01 -0.07
N ALA A 31 -42.11 3.41 -0.55
CA ALA A 31 -42.72 3.78 -1.82
C ALA A 31 -43.45 5.12 -1.77
N ASN A 32 -43.59 5.72 -0.57
CA ASN A 32 -44.48 6.89 -0.35
C ASN A 32 -45.90 6.67 -0.90
N ALA A 33 -46.40 5.43 -0.82
CA ALA A 33 -47.69 5.00 -1.33
C ALA A 33 -48.74 4.96 -0.22
N LYS A 34 -50.00 4.98 -0.63
CA LYS A 34 -51.17 4.76 0.24
C LYS A 34 -52.06 3.73 -0.44
N TYR A 35 -52.66 2.85 0.34
CA TYR A 35 -53.61 1.88 -0.17
C TYR A 35 -54.75 1.64 0.83
N PRO A 36 -55.95 1.25 0.35
CA PRO A 36 -57.06 0.91 1.22
C PRO A 36 -56.84 -0.50 1.86
N GLU A 37 -57.32 -0.67 3.09
CA GLU A 37 -57.09 -1.86 3.90
C GLU A 37 -57.54 -3.18 3.24
N TRP A 38 -58.60 -3.14 2.44
CA TRP A 38 -59.09 -4.32 1.73
C TRP A 38 -58.07 -4.93 0.74
N LYS A 39 -57.08 -4.16 0.31
CA LYS A 39 -55.98 -4.68 -0.52
C LYS A 39 -55.09 -5.67 0.28
N LEU A 40 -54.93 -5.47 1.58
CA LEU A 40 -54.23 -6.42 2.42
C LEU A 40 -54.96 -7.74 2.50
N TRP A 41 -56.31 -7.71 2.60
CA TRP A 41 -57.09 -8.96 2.61
C TRP A 41 -56.96 -9.74 1.28
N GLN A 42 -56.83 -9.05 0.15
CA GLN A 42 -56.59 -9.69 -1.13
C GLN A 42 -55.19 -10.35 -1.18
N ILE A 43 -54.18 -9.68 -0.64
CA ILE A 43 -52.81 -10.20 -0.56
C ILE A 43 -52.76 -11.42 0.37
N GLU A 44 -53.39 -11.32 1.55
CA GLU A 44 -53.49 -12.42 2.52
C GLU A 44 -54.17 -13.64 1.88
N GLY A 45 -55.38 -13.46 1.32
CA GLY A 45 -56.11 -14.55 0.67
C GLY A 45 -55.34 -15.17 -0.50
N TYR A 46 -54.59 -14.39 -1.27
CA TYR A 46 -53.75 -14.91 -2.34
C TYR A 46 -52.62 -15.80 -1.79
N ILE A 47 -51.93 -15.36 -0.76
CA ILE A 47 -50.83 -16.12 -0.13
C ILE A 47 -51.41 -17.38 0.54
N GLU A 48 -52.48 -17.27 1.28
CA GLU A 48 -53.15 -18.40 1.93
C GLU A 48 -53.65 -19.43 0.93
N GLY A 49 -54.13 -19.00 -0.24
CA GLY A 49 -54.51 -19.86 -1.33
C GLY A 49 -53.32 -20.71 -1.84
N ILE A 50 -52.13 -20.12 -1.94
CA ILE A 50 -50.92 -20.86 -2.33
C ILE A 50 -50.44 -21.83 -1.23
N LEU A 51 -50.68 -21.50 0.02
CA LEU A 51 -50.25 -22.26 1.20
C LEU A 51 -51.26 -23.36 1.60
N TYR A 52 -52.45 -23.34 1.06
CA TYR A 52 -53.60 -24.17 1.50
C TYR A 52 -53.27 -25.68 1.69
N ASN A 53 -52.45 -26.28 0.80
CA ASN A 53 -52.07 -27.68 0.87
C ASN A 53 -50.64 -27.93 1.35
N LYS A 54 -50.02 -26.92 2.01
CA LYS A 54 -48.64 -27.05 2.50
C LYS A 54 -48.62 -27.18 3.99
N THR A 55 -47.76 -28.02 4.54
CA THR A 55 -47.47 -28.14 5.95
C THR A 55 -46.25 -27.32 6.34
N GLU A 56 -45.35 -27.05 5.36
CA GLU A 56 -44.12 -26.29 5.57
C GLU A 56 -43.85 -25.37 4.37
N VAL A 57 -43.24 -24.22 4.63
CA VAL A 57 -42.77 -23.28 3.60
C VAL A 57 -41.46 -22.64 4.06
N THR A 58 -40.49 -22.50 3.16
CA THR A 58 -39.27 -21.75 3.47
C THR A 58 -39.54 -20.25 3.47
N ALA A 59 -38.85 -19.49 4.33
CA ALA A 59 -38.94 -18.02 4.33
C ALA A 59 -38.60 -17.42 2.94
N GLU A 60 -37.73 -18.06 2.16
CA GLU A 60 -37.38 -17.68 0.81
C GLU A 60 -38.56 -17.80 -0.17
N ALA A 61 -39.24 -18.96 -0.17
CA ALA A 61 -40.41 -19.20 -1.00
C ALA A 61 -41.56 -18.26 -0.60
N LEU A 62 -41.75 -18.06 0.71
CA LEU A 62 -42.77 -17.17 1.25
C LEU A 62 -42.56 -15.72 0.77
N HIS A 63 -41.33 -15.26 0.77
CA HIS A 63 -41.01 -13.94 0.21
C HIS A 63 -41.34 -13.84 -1.29
N GLY A 64 -41.10 -14.89 -2.07
CA GLY A 64 -41.54 -14.96 -3.47
C GLY A 64 -43.03 -14.76 -3.61
N TYR A 65 -43.85 -15.48 -2.83
CA TYR A 65 -45.30 -15.34 -2.85
C TYR A 65 -45.78 -13.94 -2.44
N VAL A 66 -45.12 -13.31 -1.48
CA VAL A 66 -45.40 -11.91 -1.10
C VAL A 66 -45.10 -10.95 -2.25
N ILE A 67 -44.00 -11.11 -2.95
CA ILE A 67 -43.63 -10.29 -4.10
C ILE A 67 -44.65 -10.44 -5.24
N ASP A 68 -45.04 -11.69 -5.55
CA ASP A 68 -46.03 -11.96 -6.59
C ASP A 68 -47.39 -11.33 -6.24
N ALA A 69 -47.83 -11.44 -4.98
CA ALA A 69 -49.06 -10.81 -4.51
C ALA A 69 -48.96 -9.30 -4.58
N LEU A 70 -47.85 -8.70 -4.13
CA LEU A 70 -47.65 -7.26 -4.18
C LEU A 70 -47.61 -6.72 -5.61
N ASN A 71 -46.88 -7.38 -6.52
CA ASN A 71 -46.82 -6.99 -7.92
C ASN A 71 -48.21 -7.04 -8.57
N ARG A 72 -49.07 -7.95 -8.14
CA ARG A 72 -50.45 -8.08 -8.66
C ARG A 72 -51.39 -7.02 -8.10
N TYR A 73 -51.32 -6.71 -6.81
CA TYR A 73 -52.31 -5.86 -6.15
C TYR A 73 -51.79 -4.45 -5.80
N LEU A 74 -50.47 -4.28 -5.57
CA LEU A 74 -49.80 -3.03 -5.17
C LEU A 74 -48.40 -2.93 -5.81
N PRO A 75 -48.28 -2.77 -7.15
CA PRO A 75 -46.98 -2.91 -7.85
C PRO A 75 -45.91 -1.94 -7.38
N GLU A 76 -46.27 -0.69 -7.01
CA GLU A 76 -45.28 0.28 -6.48
C GLU A 76 -44.69 -0.19 -5.12
N VAL A 77 -45.53 -0.77 -4.26
CA VAL A 77 -45.09 -1.35 -2.99
C VAL A 77 -44.27 -2.63 -3.21
N GLY A 78 -44.67 -3.43 -4.21
CA GLY A 78 -43.93 -4.63 -4.62
C GLY A 78 -42.52 -4.30 -5.07
N LYS A 79 -42.35 -3.27 -5.88
CA LYS A 79 -41.07 -2.74 -6.30
C LYS A 79 -40.18 -2.34 -5.11
N ALA A 80 -40.72 -1.51 -4.20
CA ALA A 80 -39.97 -1.08 -3.01
C ALA A 80 -39.65 -2.23 -2.03
N TYR A 81 -40.50 -3.26 -1.96
CA TYR A 81 -40.27 -4.46 -1.18
C TYR A 81 -39.14 -5.29 -1.78
N GLN A 82 -39.13 -5.49 -3.08
CA GLN A 82 -38.10 -6.22 -3.83
C GLN A 82 -36.75 -5.51 -3.73
N GLU A 83 -36.71 -4.19 -4.00
CA GLU A 83 -35.49 -3.39 -3.91
C GLU A 83 -34.82 -3.47 -2.52
N TYR A 84 -35.63 -3.41 -1.45
CA TYR A 84 -35.09 -3.56 -0.09
C TYR A 84 -34.55 -4.95 0.20
N ARG A 85 -35.21 -5.97 -0.33
CA ARG A 85 -34.77 -7.35 -0.17
C ARG A 85 -33.46 -7.61 -0.93
N ASP A 86 -33.36 -7.11 -2.14
CA ASP A 86 -32.16 -7.21 -2.95
C ASP A 86 -30.99 -6.48 -2.28
N TYR A 87 -31.26 -5.31 -1.73
CA TYR A 87 -30.28 -4.58 -0.89
C TYR A 87 -29.81 -5.42 0.30
N LYS A 88 -30.74 -6.00 1.09
CA LYS A 88 -30.37 -6.87 2.22
C LYS A 88 -29.57 -8.10 1.80
N ASN A 89 -29.93 -8.76 0.71
CA ASN A 89 -29.24 -9.94 0.22
C ASN A 89 -27.84 -9.58 -0.29
N THR A 90 -27.69 -8.44 -0.93
CA THR A 90 -26.39 -7.92 -1.37
C THR A 90 -25.47 -7.64 -0.18
N TYR A 91 -26.00 -7.01 0.87
CA TYR A 91 -25.25 -6.80 2.12
C TYR A 91 -24.82 -8.11 2.78
N ALA A 92 -25.74 -9.05 2.94
CA ALA A 92 -25.43 -10.33 3.57
C ALA A 92 -24.30 -11.06 2.80
N LYS A 93 -24.39 -11.10 1.47
CA LYS A 93 -23.34 -11.69 0.62
C LYS A 93 -22.00 -10.98 0.73
N ALA A 94 -22.00 -9.64 0.80
CA ALA A 94 -20.78 -8.86 0.97
C ALA A 94 -20.11 -9.17 2.33
N PHE A 95 -20.90 -9.26 3.41
CA PHE A 95 -20.37 -9.63 4.72
C PHE A 95 -19.89 -11.09 4.77
N GLU A 96 -20.61 -12.02 4.15
CA GLU A 96 -20.17 -13.42 4.03
C GLU A 96 -18.85 -13.53 3.26
N SER A 97 -18.67 -12.75 2.19
CA SER A 97 -17.42 -12.66 1.44
C SER A 97 -16.27 -12.13 2.32
N VAL A 98 -16.50 -11.02 3.02
CA VAL A 98 -15.50 -10.44 3.93
C VAL A 98 -15.13 -11.42 5.05
N LYS A 99 -16.13 -12.14 5.61
CA LYS A 99 -15.88 -13.17 6.63
C LYS A 99 -15.02 -14.30 6.10
N SER A 100 -15.33 -14.83 4.90
CA SER A 100 -14.57 -15.91 4.27
C SER A 100 -13.10 -15.52 4.04
N GLU A 101 -12.86 -14.31 3.53
CA GLU A 101 -11.51 -13.78 3.33
C GLU A 101 -10.80 -13.56 4.68
N ALA A 102 -11.50 -13.04 5.69
CA ALA A 102 -10.95 -12.88 7.02
C ALA A 102 -10.55 -14.21 7.65
N ASP A 103 -11.38 -15.24 7.54
CA ASP A 103 -11.09 -16.60 8.04
C ASP A 103 -9.84 -17.16 7.32
N THR A 104 -9.70 -16.93 6.00
CA THR A 104 -8.52 -17.33 5.22
C THR A 104 -7.25 -16.66 5.72
N VAL A 105 -7.27 -15.33 5.92
CA VAL A 105 -6.11 -14.57 6.44
C VAL A 105 -5.74 -15.01 7.85
N LEU A 106 -6.73 -15.29 8.70
CA LEU A 106 -6.48 -15.72 10.09
C LEU A 106 -5.86 -17.12 10.16
N LEU A 107 -6.27 -18.03 9.28
CA LEU A 107 -5.84 -19.43 9.31
C LEU A 107 -4.58 -19.69 8.47
N LEU A 108 -4.53 -19.17 7.25
CA LEU A 108 -3.50 -19.50 6.28
C LEU A 108 -2.46 -18.39 6.08
N GLY A 109 -2.85 -17.15 6.35
CA GLY A 109 -2.07 -15.97 6.01
C GLY A 109 -2.09 -15.67 4.51
N ASP A 110 -1.54 -14.52 4.13
CA ASP A 110 -1.28 -14.17 2.74
C ASP A 110 0.17 -14.56 2.38
N ARG A 111 0.34 -15.53 1.52
CA ARG A 111 1.64 -16.06 1.09
C ARG A 111 2.09 -15.57 -0.28
N GLU A 112 1.24 -14.83 -0.98
CA GLU A 112 1.47 -14.45 -2.38
C GLU A 112 2.11 -13.07 -2.52
N ASN A 113 2.20 -12.30 -1.43
CA ASN A 113 2.69 -10.92 -1.48
C ASN A 113 3.95 -10.75 -0.62
N ALA A 114 5.10 -10.48 -1.26
CA ALA A 114 6.37 -10.24 -0.57
C ALA A 114 6.38 -8.96 0.31
N ASN A 115 5.40 -8.07 0.12
CA ASN A 115 5.28 -6.82 0.89
C ASN A 115 4.59 -7.03 2.25
N PHE A 116 4.12 -8.24 2.56
CA PHE A 116 3.38 -8.54 3.77
C PHE A 116 4.02 -9.70 4.54
N ASP A 117 4.13 -9.53 5.85
CA ASP A 117 4.33 -10.66 6.76
C ASP A 117 3.00 -10.97 7.45
N SER A 118 2.27 -11.93 6.93
CA SER A 118 0.95 -12.32 7.44
C SER A 118 1.01 -13.06 8.80
N SER A 119 2.20 -13.30 9.35
CA SER A 119 2.35 -13.76 10.74
C SER A 119 2.07 -12.65 11.75
N LEU A 120 2.26 -11.39 11.35
CA LEU A 120 2.05 -10.22 12.20
C LEU A 120 0.55 -9.89 12.36
N ILE A 121 0.13 -9.63 13.60
CA ILE A 121 -1.27 -9.27 13.91
C ILE A 121 -1.68 -7.96 13.21
N SER A 122 -0.80 -6.97 13.15
CA SER A 122 -1.03 -5.69 12.45
C SER A 122 -1.32 -5.91 10.97
N THR A 123 -0.55 -6.78 10.33
CA THR A 123 -0.73 -7.13 8.91
C THR A 123 -2.05 -7.87 8.67
N LYS A 124 -2.39 -8.86 9.54
CA LYS A 124 -3.69 -9.55 9.47
C LYS A 124 -4.86 -8.57 9.60
N GLY A 125 -4.80 -7.66 10.57
CA GLY A 125 -5.82 -6.63 10.75
C GLY A 125 -5.97 -5.71 9.53
N SER A 126 -4.85 -5.32 8.91
CA SER A 126 -4.87 -4.49 7.70
C SER A 126 -5.44 -5.23 6.49
N LEU A 127 -5.11 -6.50 6.29
CA LEU A 127 -5.65 -7.32 5.21
C LEU A 127 -7.18 -7.46 5.35
N ILE A 128 -7.68 -7.77 6.54
CA ILE A 128 -9.14 -7.86 6.82
C ILE A 128 -9.82 -6.51 6.55
N LYS A 129 -9.23 -5.40 7.02
CA LYS A 129 -9.71 -4.05 6.72
C LYS A 129 -9.75 -3.79 5.22
N GLY A 130 -8.71 -4.22 4.48
CA GLY A 130 -8.63 -4.08 3.04
C GLY A 130 -9.76 -4.82 2.30
N TYR A 131 -10.12 -6.03 2.72
CA TYR A 131 -11.27 -6.75 2.17
C TYR A 131 -12.59 -6.02 2.44
N LEU A 132 -12.79 -5.52 3.66
CA LEU A 132 -13.98 -4.76 4.01
C LEU A 132 -14.10 -3.49 3.16
N THR A 133 -13.04 -2.69 3.06
CA THR A 133 -13.06 -1.44 2.28
C THR A 133 -13.26 -1.68 0.79
N LYS A 134 -12.66 -2.75 0.25
CA LYS A 134 -12.87 -3.20 -1.13
C LYS A 134 -14.35 -3.51 -1.42
N GLU A 135 -15.00 -4.28 -0.53
CA GLU A 135 -16.42 -4.60 -0.69
C GLU A 135 -17.31 -3.37 -0.51
N LEU A 136 -17.00 -2.48 0.45
CA LEU A 136 -17.71 -1.20 0.59
C LEU A 136 -17.61 -0.37 -0.68
N TYR A 137 -16.41 -0.23 -1.26
CA TYR A 137 -16.22 0.54 -2.49
C TYR A 137 -17.01 -0.05 -3.66
N LYS A 138 -16.94 -1.37 -3.86
CA LYS A 138 -17.71 -2.07 -4.89
C LYS A 138 -19.22 -1.82 -4.76
N GLN A 139 -19.75 -1.84 -3.53
CA GLN A 139 -21.19 -1.75 -3.31
C GLN A 139 -21.72 -0.32 -3.42
N PHE A 140 -20.97 0.67 -2.94
CA PHE A 140 -21.49 2.02 -2.76
C PHE A 140 -20.95 3.07 -3.73
N TYR A 141 -19.76 2.85 -4.28
CA TYR A 141 -19.10 3.86 -5.09
C TYR A 141 -19.06 3.50 -6.58
N LEU A 142 -19.13 2.23 -6.94
CA LEU A 142 -19.26 1.82 -8.34
C LEU A 142 -20.71 1.91 -8.81
N SER A 143 -20.92 2.47 -10.01
CA SER A 143 -22.19 2.42 -10.72
C SER A 143 -22.55 0.96 -11.10
N ASN A 144 -23.83 0.71 -11.39
CA ASN A 144 -24.25 -0.64 -11.82
C ASN A 144 -23.55 -1.09 -13.09
N LYS A 145 -23.24 -0.17 -14.01
CA LYS A 145 -22.50 -0.46 -15.24
C LYS A 145 -21.06 -0.88 -14.94
N GLU A 146 -20.36 -0.14 -14.06
CA GLU A 146 -18.98 -0.49 -13.65
C GLU A 146 -18.92 -1.83 -12.93
N LYS A 147 -19.88 -2.10 -12.01
CA LYS A 147 -20.00 -3.41 -11.35
C LYS A 147 -20.12 -4.55 -12.34
N GLU A 148 -20.93 -4.36 -13.38
CA GLU A 148 -21.13 -5.36 -14.43
C GLU A 148 -19.84 -5.57 -15.25
N LEU A 149 -19.16 -4.49 -15.66
CA LEU A 149 -17.91 -4.55 -16.40
C LEU A 149 -16.79 -5.24 -15.59
N VAL A 150 -16.66 -4.91 -14.30
CA VAL A 150 -15.71 -5.58 -13.39
C VAL A 150 -16.05 -7.06 -13.24
N LYS A 151 -17.34 -7.40 -13.07
CA LYS A 151 -17.79 -8.78 -12.91
C LYS A 151 -17.52 -9.64 -14.17
N ARG A 152 -17.66 -9.05 -15.34
CA ARG A 152 -17.37 -9.72 -16.64
C ARG A 152 -15.88 -9.79 -16.94
N GLY A 153 -15.04 -9.05 -16.23
CA GLY A 153 -13.59 -8.95 -16.47
C GLY A 153 -13.22 -8.02 -17.63
N ASP A 154 -14.17 -7.18 -18.10
CA ASP A 154 -13.92 -6.20 -19.16
C ASP A 154 -13.02 -5.06 -18.68
N ILE A 155 -13.07 -4.72 -17.38
CA ILE A 155 -12.19 -3.76 -16.71
C ILE A 155 -11.67 -4.34 -15.40
N TYR A 156 -10.44 -3.95 -15.04
CA TYR A 156 -9.84 -4.19 -13.75
C TYR A 156 -9.55 -2.87 -13.07
N ILE A 157 -9.97 -2.71 -11.81
CA ILE A 157 -9.69 -1.53 -11.00
C ILE A 157 -8.61 -1.89 -9.99
N HIS A 158 -7.41 -1.32 -10.19
CA HIS A 158 -6.26 -1.52 -9.32
C HIS A 158 -6.50 -0.86 -7.95
N ASP A 159 -5.94 -1.44 -6.88
CA ASP A 159 -5.95 -0.90 -5.51
C ASP A 159 -7.33 -0.52 -4.97
N LEU A 160 -8.37 -1.26 -5.37
CA LEU A 160 -9.77 -0.98 -5.04
C LEU A 160 -10.02 -0.85 -3.52
N ARG A 161 -9.21 -1.53 -2.70
CA ARG A 161 -9.28 -1.47 -1.23
C ARG A 161 -8.92 -0.09 -0.65
N ASP A 162 -8.07 0.66 -1.39
CA ASP A 162 -7.52 1.92 -0.93
C ASP A 162 -8.22 3.14 -1.55
N MET A 163 -9.01 2.93 -2.60
CA MET A 163 -9.73 3.98 -3.34
C MET A 163 -10.66 4.83 -2.47
N ILE A 164 -11.24 4.24 -1.40
CA ILE A 164 -12.14 4.95 -0.48
C ILE A 164 -11.42 6.06 0.31
N PHE A 165 -10.10 5.99 0.46
CA PHE A 165 -9.33 6.93 1.28
C PHE A 165 -8.84 8.16 0.51
N ASN A 166 -9.03 8.21 -0.81
CA ASN A 166 -8.58 9.32 -1.67
C ASN A 166 -7.11 9.71 -1.42
N SER A 167 -6.23 8.70 -1.35
CA SER A 167 -4.80 8.85 -1.08
C SER A 167 -3.99 8.81 -2.37
N PHE A 168 -2.72 9.22 -2.30
CA PHE A 168 -1.78 9.07 -3.41
C PHE A 168 -1.44 7.60 -3.63
N ASN A 169 -1.19 7.24 -4.90
CA ASN A 169 -0.64 5.92 -5.21
C ASN A 169 0.86 5.90 -4.89
N CYS A 170 1.65 6.66 -5.65
CA CYS A 170 3.10 6.70 -5.54
C CYS A 170 3.59 8.15 -5.44
N CYS A 171 4.79 8.35 -4.88
CA CYS A 171 5.41 9.67 -4.89
C CYS A 171 6.94 9.60 -5.04
N LEU A 172 7.50 10.68 -5.61
CA LEU A 172 8.88 11.08 -5.43
C LEU A 172 8.93 11.99 -4.21
N PHE A 173 9.71 11.64 -3.22
CA PHE A 173 9.75 12.37 -1.96
C PHE A 173 11.06 13.15 -1.84
N ASP A 174 10.97 14.46 -1.70
CA ASP A 174 12.12 15.34 -1.55
C ASP A 174 12.64 15.32 -0.09
N ILE A 175 13.33 14.23 0.24
CA ILE A 175 13.88 14.01 1.57
C ILE A 175 15.00 15.02 1.91
N GLY A 176 15.74 15.48 0.90
CA GLY A 176 16.83 16.43 1.09
C GLY A 176 16.33 17.76 1.68
N ASN A 177 15.26 18.31 1.12
CA ASN A 177 14.63 19.52 1.64
C ASN A 177 13.98 19.32 3.02
N VAL A 178 13.47 18.11 3.31
CA VAL A 178 12.89 17.81 4.63
C VAL A 178 13.96 17.76 5.72
N LEU A 179 15.12 17.16 5.44
CA LEU A 179 16.21 17.06 6.42
C LEU A 179 16.89 18.40 6.69
N LYS A 180 17.00 19.25 5.66
CA LYS A 180 17.69 20.53 5.73
C LYS A 180 16.96 21.50 6.67
N GLY A 181 17.65 21.95 7.73
CA GLY A 181 17.09 22.85 8.73
C GLY A 181 16.15 22.17 9.75
N GLY A 182 15.94 20.88 9.65
CA GLY A 182 15.04 20.11 10.52
C GLY A 182 13.57 20.19 10.09
N PHE A 183 12.72 19.44 10.77
CA PHE A 183 11.30 19.32 10.45
C PHE A 183 10.44 19.04 11.69
N GLU A 184 9.13 19.11 11.52
CA GLU A 184 8.15 18.72 12.53
C GLU A 184 7.34 17.51 12.05
N MET A 185 7.23 16.48 12.88
CA MET A 185 6.45 15.28 12.62
C MET A 185 5.67 14.89 13.87
N SER A 186 4.35 14.75 13.77
CA SER A 186 3.46 14.41 14.90
C SER A 186 3.67 15.29 16.14
N ASN A 187 3.81 16.60 15.96
CA ASN A 187 4.07 17.61 17.00
C ASN A 187 5.44 17.49 17.70
N VAL A 188 6.36 16.72 17.12
CA VAL A 188 7.74 16.63 17.59
C VAL A 188 8.66 17.34 16.60
N LYS A 189 9.39 18.33 17.06
CA LYS A 189 10.36 19.08 16.25
C LYS A 189 11.70 18.33 16.26
N TYR A 190 12.23 18.06 15.10
CA TYR A 190 13.52 17.45 14.88
C TYR A 190 14.50 18.47 14.28
N THR A 191 15.73 18.48 14.77
CA THR A 191 16.79 19.34 14.23
C THR A 191 17.51 18.63 13.08
N GLU A 192 18.18 19.40 12.22
CA GLU A 192 18.96 18.84 11.12
C GLU A 192 20.00 17.82 11.62
N PRO A 193 20.15 16.65 10.95
CA PRO A 193 21.13 15.65 11.34
C PRO A 193 22.57 16.18 11.31
N THR A 194 23.38 15.71 12.25
CA THR A 194 24.80 16.10 12.38
C THR A 194 25.78 15.03 11.92
N SER A 195 25.27 13.84 11.54
CA SER A 195 26.05 12.73 11.00
C SER A 195 25.25 11.96 9.95
N VAL A 196 25.94 11.19 9.12
CA VAL A 196 25.30 10.34 8.09
C VAL A 196 24.48 9.22 8.72
N LEU A 197 24.92 8.66 9.85
CA LEU A 197 24.17 7.64 10.58
C LEU A 197 22.84 8.20 11.10
N SER A 198 22.86 9.38 11.71
CA SER A 198 21.64 10.04 12.15
C SER A 198 20.70 10.36 10.99
N ALA A 199 21.24 10.82 9.85
CA ALA A 199 20.45 11.10 8.65
C ALA A 199 19.74 9.82 8.15
N LEU A 200 20.44 8.70 8.04
CA LEU A 200 19.86 7.42 7.60
C LEU A 200 18.80 6.88 8.56
N GLN A 201 18.98 7.06 9.88
CA GLN A 201 17.97 6.68 10.87
C GLN A 201 16.69 7.49 10.69
N VAL A 202 16.81 8.81 10.56
CA VAL A 202 15.67 9.71 10.36
C VAL A 202 14.98 9.48 9.03
N ILE A 203 15.73 9.24 7.95
CA ILE A 203 15.18 8.85 6.65
C ILE A 203 14.30 7.61 6.80
N GLY A 204 14.75 6.61 7.54
CA GLY A 204 13.96 5.41 7.81
C GLY A 204 12.65 5.71 8.54
N ASP A 205 12.67 6.58 9.55
CA ASP A 205 11.47 6.94 10.32
C ASP A 205 10.48 7.75 9.48
N ILE A 206 10.96 8.74 8.73
CA ILE A 206 10.14 9.51 7.79
C ILE A 206 9.51 8.60 6.75
N THR A 207 10.29 7.66 6.19
CA THR A 207 9.81 6.71 5.18
C THR A 207 8.65 5.87 5.72
N LEU A 208 8.75 5.32 6.93
CA LEU A 208 7.67 4.53 7.53
C LEU A 208 6.39 5.34 7.75
N VAL A 209 6.50 6.60 8.16
CA VAL A 209 5.35 7.48 8.37
C VAL A 209 4.75 7.93 7.05
N ALA A 210 5.57 8.36 6.09
CA ALA A 210 5.12 8.85 4.80
C ALA A 210 4.47 7.75 3.95
N THR A 211 5.04 6.55 3.92
CA THR A 211 4.45 5.41 3.20
C THR A 211 3.11 4.96 3.76
N ALA A 212 2.81 5.29 5.02
CA ALA A 212 1.50 5.05 5.61
C ALA A 212 0.39 5.96 5.04
N GLN A 213 0.74 7.05 4.35
CA GLN A 213 -0.19 8.01 3.76
C GLN A 213 -0.51 7.72 2.28
N GLN A 214 0.08 6.69 1.71
CA GLN A 214 -0.10 6.28 0.32
C GLN A 214 -0.20 4.76 0.21
N PHE A 215 -0.53 4.23 -0.95
CA PHE A 215 -0.70 2.78 -1.16
C PHE A 215 0.21 2.17 -2.22
N GLY A 216 1.10 2.96 -2.81
CA GLY A 216 2.10 2.51 -3.79
C GLY A 216 3.53 2.84 -3.38
N GLY A 217 4.41 2.97 -4.37
CA GLY A 217 5.83 3.18 -4.19
C GLY A 217 6.23 4.55 -3.64
N PHE A 218 7.29 4.55 -2.87
CA PHE A 218 7.89 5.73 -2.25
C PHE A 218 9.35 5.81 -2.67
N THR A 219 9.71 6.80 -3.48
CA THR A 219 11.07 6.93 -4.01
C THR A 219 11.81 8.07 -3.36
N LEU A 220 12.98 7.76 -2.84
CA LEU A 220 14.01 8.70 -2.39
C LEU A 220 15.02 8.84 -3.52
N ALA A 221 14.89 9.92 -4.28
CA ALA A 221 15.73 10.16 -5.44
C ALA A 221 17.12 10.65 -5.04
N GLU A 222 18.16 10.23 -5.78
CA GLU A 222 19.53 10.68 -5.65
C GLU A 222 20.04 10.68 -4.20
N ILE A 223 19.85 9.53 -3.53
CA ILE A 223 20.12 9.40 -2.09
C ILE A 223 21.60 9.69 -1.74
N ASP A 224 22.51 9.43 -2.63
CA ASP A 224 23.93 9.76 -2.54
C ASP A 224 24.15 11.28 -2.41
N LYS A 225 23.52 12.09 -3.27
CA LYS A 225 23.56 13.56 -3.18
C LYS A 225 22.89 14.07 -1.90
N VAL A 226 21.77 13.47 -1.50
CA VAL A 226 21.07 13.82 -0.26
C VAL A 226 21.96 13.58 0.97
N LEU A 227 22.72 12.49 0.97
CA LEU A 227 23.57 12.09 2.09
C LEU A 227 24.92 12.82 2.13
N LEU A 228 25.40 13.35 1.01
CA LEU A 228 26.71 14.00 0.89
C LEU A 228 26.97 15.03 2.02
N PRO A 229 26.11 16.02 2.30
CA PRO A 229 26.37 17.01 3.35
C PRO A 229 26.49 16.39 4.75
N TYR A 230 25.80 15.30 5.03
CA TYR A 230 25.86 14.59 6.32
C TYR A 230 27.07 13.68 6.42
N ALA A 231 27.48 13.07 5.30
CA ALA A 231 28.70 12.30 5.16
C ALA A 231 29.94 13.19 5.37
N LYS A 232 29.93 14.41 4.78
CA LYS A 232 30.99 15.41 5.03
C LYS A 232 31.07 15.79 6.49
N LYS A 233 29.95 16.06 7.17
CA LYS A 233 29.94 16.36 8.62
C LYS A 233 30.57 15.20 9.43
N THR A 234 30.27 13.95 9.07
CA THR A 234 30.86 12.77 9.71
C THR A 234 32.37 12.71 9.46
N TYR A 235 32.79 12.88 8.20
CA TYR A 235 34.19 12.89 7.81
C TYR A 235 34.96 14.02 8.54
N ASP A 236 34.47 15.25 8.52
CA ASP A 236 35.12 16.39 9.15
C ASP A 236 35.30 16.22 10.67
N ASN A 237 34.28 15.67 11.33
CA ASN A 237 34.36 15.39 12.76
C ASN A 237 35.41 14.29 13.06
N ALA A 238 35.47 13.25 12.25
CA ALA A 238 36.49 12.19 12.38
C ALA A 238 37.88 12.73 12.06
N PHE A 239 38.04 13.51 10.99
CA PHE A 239 39.32 14.13 10.63
C PHE A 239 39.86 15.03 11.74
N LYS A 240 39.05 15.91 12.32
CA LYS A 240 39.45 16.72 13.46
C LYS A 240 39.88 15.90 14.67
N LYS A 241 39.17 14.81 14.96
CA LYS A 241 39.54 13.89 16.04
C LYS A 241 40.93 13.29 15.80
N TYR A 242 41.26 12.83 14.61
CA TYR A 242 42.53 12.20 14.32
C TYR A 242 43.67 13.20 14.18
N SER A 243 43.47 14.30 13.48
CA SER A 243 44.51 15.31 13.28
C SER A 243 44.80 16.14 14.55
N GLU A 244 43.77 16.60 15.28
CA GLU A 244 43.95 17.54 16.40
C GLU A 244 44.10 16.82 17.76
N GLN A 245 43.33 15.71 17.99
CA GLN A 245 43.35 15.03 19.29
C GLN A 245 44.34 13.89 19.35
N CYS A 246 44.53 13.17 18.22
CA CYS A 246 45.46 12.07 18.12
C CYS A 246 46.81 12.48 17.54
N ASN A 247 46.97 13.73 17.06
CA ASN A 247 48.19 14.27 16.42
C ASN A 247 48.70 13.39 15.27
N MET A 248 47.82 12.81 14.47
CA MET A 248 48.18 12.01 13.31
C MET A 248 48.58 12.91 12.12
N GLU A 249 49.43 12.39 11.26
CA GLU A 249 49.75 13.05 10.00
C GLU A 249 48.49 13.23 9.11
N TYR A 250 48.55 14.22 8.20
CA TYR A 250 47.39 14.58 7.37
C TYR A 250 46.78 13.38 6.61
N ASP A 251 47.65 12.66 5.88
CA ASP A 251 47.22 11.52 5.05
C ASP A 251 46.63 10.38 5.90
N GLU A 252 47.24 10.09 7.06
CA GLU A 252 46.72 9.11 8.01
C GLU A 252 45.38 9.53 8.58
N SER A 253 45.22 10.82 8.91
CA SER A 253 43.97 11.38 9.41
C SER A 253 42.85 11.28 8.37
N CYS A 254 43.14 11.54 7.08
CA CYS A 254 42.21 11.37 5.99
C CYS A 254 41.76 9.90 5.84
N ALA A 255 42.70 8.96 5.84
CA ALA A 255 42.42 7.54 5.71
C ALA A 255 41.55 7.02 6.87
N MET A 256 41.88 7.43 8.11
CA MET A 256 41.10 7.06 9.30
C MET A 256 39.70 7.67 9.29
N ALA A 257 39.57 8.92 8.88
CA ALA A 257 38.26 9.61 8.75
C ALA A 257 37.37 8.94 7.69
N MET A 258 37.94 8.57 6.56
CA MET A 258 37.21 7.83 5.52
C MET A 258 36.78 6.43 5.99
N GLY A 259 37.64 5.77 6.80
CA GLY A 259 37.30 4.50 7.44
C GLY A 259 36.15 4.58 8.43
N ASP A 260 36.13 5.66 9.26
CA ASP A 260 35.01 5.92 10.18
C ASP A 260 33.71 6.23 9.43
N LEU A 261 33.78 7.05 8.37
CA LEU A 261 32.65 7.35 7.50
C LEU A 261 32.07 6.07 6.85
N LYS A 262 32.95 5.22 6.29
CA LYS A 262 32.54 3.95 5.69
C LYS A 262 31.77 3.09 6.69
N ARG A 263 32.29 2.97 7.92
CA ARG A 263 31.63 2.19 8.98
C ARG A 263 30.27 2.75 9.38
N GLU A 264 30.12 4.06 9.48
CA GLU A 264 28.82 4.70 9.75
C GLU A 264 27.81 4.49 8.62
N LEU A 265 28.26 4.60 7.36
CA LEU A 265 27.44 4.30 6.18
C LEU A 265 26.97 2.85 6.17
N GLU A 266 27.88 1.88 6.38
CA GLU A 266 27.55 0.45 6.42
C GLU A 266 26.50 0.14 7.51
N GLN A 267 26.69 0.66 8.72
CA GLN A 267 25.72 0.47 9.81
C GLN A 267 24.39 1.18 9.53
N GLY A 268 24.45 2.37 8.95
CA GLY A 268 23.28 3.14 8.60
C GLY A 268 22.40 2.47 7.53
N PHE A 269 23.02 1.98 6.45
CA PHE A 269 22.27 1.26 5.39
C PHE A 269 21.78 -0.10 5.87
N GLN A 270 22.57 -0.84 6.67
CA GLN A 270 22.06 -2.08 7.30
C GLN A 270 20.86 -1.82 8.19
N SER A 271 20.89 -0.75 9.00
CA SER A 271 19.76 -0.38 9.84
C SER A 271 18.54 0.04 9.03
N LEU A 272 18.75 0.79 7.94
CA LEU A 272 17.67 1.18 7.04
C LEU A 272 17.02 -0.03 6.37
N GLU A 273 17.82 -0.94 5.79
CA GLU A 273 17.30 -2.18 5.19
C GLU A 273 16.54 -3.04 6.21
N LEU A 274 17.10 -3.22 7.42
CA LEU A 274 16.43 -3.96 8.49
C LEU A 274 15.07 -3.33 8.82
N LYS A 275 15.04 -2.03 9.03
CA LYS A 275 13.80 -1.27 9.36
C LYS A 275 12.74 -1.44 8.29
N LEU A 276 13.09 -1.26 7.00
CA LEU A 276 12.15 -1.33 5.88
C LEU A 276 11.60 -2.75 5.61
N ASN A 277 12.29 -3.79 6.05
CA ASN A 277 11.89 -5.20 5.82
C ASN A 277 11.33 -5.90 7.06
N THR A 278 11.37 -5.28 8.24
CA THR A 278 10.90 -5.91 9.49
C THR A 278 9.86 -5.10 10.24
N VAL A 279 9.80 -3.78 9.99
CA VAL A 279 8.83 -2.91 10.65
C VAL A 279 7.73 -2.55 9.65
N PRO A 280 6.52 -3.10 9.81
CA PRO A 280 5.40 -2.74 8.95
C PRO A 280 5.00 -1.29 9.21
N CYS A 281 4.63 -0.57 8.16
CA CYS A 281 4.02 0.75 8.30
C CYS A 281 2.61 0.62 8.92
N SER A 282 1.97 1.73 9.26
CA SER A 282 0.64 1.73 9.91
C SER A 282 -0.46 1.08 9.07
N ARG A 283 -0.23 0.83 7.77
CA ARG A 283 -1.12 0.06 6.90
C ARG A 283 -0.96 -1.45 7.03
N GLY A 284 0.07 -1.93 7.76
CA GLY A 284 0.37 -3.35 7.97
C GLY A 284 1.21 -4.00 6.86
N ASP A 285 1.66 -3.25 5.86
CA ASP A 285 2.62 -3.65 4.85
C ASP A 285 4.01 -3.04 5.12
N PHE A 286 5.05 -3.61 4.52
CA PHE A 286 6.38 -3.01 4.53
C PHE A 286 6.42 -1.78 3.61
N ALA A 287 7.28 -0.82 3.95
CA ALA A 287 7.43 0.40 3.16
C ALA A 287 7.99 0.08 1.76
N PHE A 288 7.14 0.16 0.74
CA PHE A 288 7.50 -0.07 -0.66
C PHE A 288 8.38 1.07 -1.17
N THR A 289 9.67 1.00 -0.83
CA THR A 289 10.63 2.08 -1.00
C THR A 289 11.61 1.77 -2.13
N THR A 290 11.97 2.80 -2.89
CA THR A 290 13.02 2.76 -3.92
C THR A 290 14.06 3.83 -3.62
N LEU A 291 15.34 3.52 -3.78
CA LEU A 291 16.46 4.46 -3.75
C LEU A 291 17.05 4.58 -5.14
N THR A 292 17.35 5.80 -5.59
CA THR A 292 18.17 6.01 -6.77
C THR A 292 19.51 6.64 -6.42
N PHE A 293 20.58 6.28 -7.10
CA PHE A 293 21.96 6.72 -6.85
C PHE A 293 22.86 6.40 -8.04
N GLY A 294 24.09 6.89 -8.02
CA GLY A 294 25.15 6.47 -8.95
C GLY A 294 25.52 7.49 -10.01
N THR A 295 25.14 8.76 -9.85
CA THR A 295 25.60 9.83 -10.72
C THR A 295 25.93 11.10 -9.96
N TRP A 296 27.05 11.75 -10.32
CA TRP A 296 27.50 13.01 -9.75
C TRP A 296 28.09 13.90 -10.84
N ASP A 297 28.45 15.14 -10.49
CA ASP A 297 29.15 16.04 -11.40
C ASP A 297 30.63 15.66 -11.45
N VAL A 298 31.16 15.41 -12.65
CA VAL A 298 32.58 15.05 -12.89
C VAL A 298 33.53 16.16 -12.42
N MET A 299 33.04 17.39 -12.40
CA MET A 299 33.83 18.58 -11.99
C MET A 299 33.75 18.92 -10.52
N MET A 300 33.09 18.03 -9.71
CA MET A 300 33.02 18.27 -8.28
C MET A 300 34.38 18.07 -7.59
N ASP A 301 34.52 18.60 -6.38
CA ASP A 301 35.69 18.46 -5.50
C ASP A 301 36.06 16.98 -5.29
N ASP A 302 37.38 16.66 -5.28
CA ASP A 302 37.86 15.28 -5.16
C ASP A 302 37.32 14.57 -3.90
N LEU A 303 37.29 15.25 -2.74
CA LEU A 303 36.74 14.68 -1.52
C LEU A 303 35.24 14.38 -1.65
N ASP A 304 34.48 15.29 -2.27
CA ASP A 304 33.06 15.09 -2.48
C ASP A 304 32.80 13.91 -3.43
N ARG A 305 33.61 13.77 -4.49
CA ARG A 305 33.57 12.66 -5.43
C ARG A 305 33.85 11.31 -4.73
N ASP A 306 34.94 11.27 -3.92
CA ASP A 306 35.30 10.08 -3.16
C ASP A 306 34.19 9.65 -2.18
N ILE A 307 33.53 10.63 -1.52
CA ILE A 307 32.40 10.39 -0.65
C ILE A 307 31.17 9.89 -1.43
N MET A 308 30.86 10.47 -2.59
CA MET A 308 29.75 10.02 -3.44
C MET A 308 29.96 8.59 -3.92
N LYS A 309 31.15 8.27 -4.41
CA LYS A 309 31.54 6.91 -4.80
C LYS A 309 31.41 5.94 -3.63
N LEU A 310 31.94 6.31 -2.47
CA LEU A 310 31.86 5.49 -1.25
C LEU A 310 30.41 5.19 -0.83
N ILE A 311 29.51 6.19 -0.90
CA ILE A 311 28.08 5.99 -0.61
C ILE A 311 27.49 4.93 -1.55
N GLY A 312 27.73 5.07 -2.86
CA GLY A 312 27.27 4.11 -3.87
C GLY A 312 27.82 2.69 -3.62
N GLU A 313 29.12 2.58 -3.34
CA GLU A 313 29.77 1.32 -3.03
C GLU A 313 29.18 0.65 -1.80
N VAL A 314 28.95 1.40 -0.72
CA VAL A 314 28.38 0.86 0.53
C VAL A 314 26.94 0.41 0.33
N ILE A 315 26.13 1.11 -0.46
CA ILE A 315 24.79 0.65 -0.83
C ILE A 315 24.83 -0.73 -1.49
N LEU A 316 25.72 -0.90 -2.46
CA LEU A 316 25.87 -2.16 -3.21
C LEU A 316 26.46 -3.28 -2.34
N ASP A 317 27.48 -2.99 -1.54
CA ASP A 317 28.11 -3.96 -0.63
C ASP A 317 27.12 -4.44 0.44
N THR A 318 26.33 -3.55 1.03
CA THR A 318 25.30 -3.87 2.01
C THR A 318 24.27 -4.81 1.40
N ARG A 319 23.81 -4.53 0.18
CA ARG A 319 22.87 -5.36 -0.55
C ARG A 319 23.45 -6.75 -0.85
N MET A 320 24.69 -6.83 -1.34
CA MET A 320 25.36 -8.12 -1.63
C MET A 320 25.60 -8.96 -0.37
N LYS A 321 25.93 -8.32 0.74
CA LYS A 321 26.14 -8.98 2.03
C LYS A 321 24.84 -9.56 2.59
N GLY A 322 23.73 -8.86 2.40
CA GLY A 322 22.42 -9.22 2.96
C GLY A 322 22.40 -9.26 4.49
N HIS A 323 21.30 -9.74 5.05
CA HIS A 323 21.09 -9.86 6.49
C HIS A 323 21.12 -11.34 6.92
N GLY A 324 22.24 -11.77 7.53
CA GLY A 324 22.43 -13.17 7.90
C GLY A 324 22.43 -14.11 6.68
N GLY A 325 22.95 -13.65 5.53
CA GLY A 325 22.98 -14.37 4.26
C GLY A 325 21.63 -14.41 3.51
N LYS A 326 20.61 -13.71 4.00
CA LYS A 326 19.32 -13.57 3.32
C LYS A 326 19.25 -12.25 2.57
N GLN A 327 18.77 -12.31 1.33
CA GLN A 327 18.48 -11.13 0.55
C GLN A 327 17.23 -10.41 1.08
N VAL A 328 17.24 -9.08 1.00
CA VAL A 328 16.12 -8.23 1.38
C VAL A 328 15.45 -7.64 0.14
N VAL A 329 14.18 -7.31 0.24
CA VAL A 329 13.40 -6.75 -0.87
C VAL A 329 13.53 -5.22 -0.91
N PHE A 330 13.44 -4.57 0.26
CA PHE A 330 13.46 -3.10 0.36
C PHE A 330 14.73 -2.57 1.01
N PRO A 331 15.14 -1.37 0.59
CA PRO A 331 14.65 -0.60 -0.55
C PRO A 331 15.01 -1.26 -1.87
N LYS A 332 14.17 -1.13 -2.90
CA LYS A 332 14.57 -1.44 -4.27
C LYS A 332 15.63 -0.44 -4.69
N LEU A 333 16.64 -0.91 -5.40
CA LEU A 333 17.76 -0.09 -5.84
C LEU A 333 17.64 0.20 -7.32
N VAL A 334 17.85 1.44 -7.72
CA VAL A 334 17.92 1.86 -9.12
C VAL A 334 19.21 2.64 -9.32
N PHE A 335 20.07 2.12 -10.17
CA PHE A 335 21.32 2.78 -10.58
C PHE A 335 21.03 3.78 -11.70
N LEU A 336 21.49 5.00 -11.54
CA LEU A 336 21.38 6.07 -12.52
C LEU A 336 22.53 5.93 -13.52
N TYR A 337 22.23 5.32 -14.67
CA TYR A 337 23.20 5.06 -15.72
C TYR A 337 23.35 6.27 -16.64
N ASP A 338 24.50 6.93 -16.57
CA ASP A 338 24.88 8.05 -17.42
C ASP A 338 26.12 7.65 -18.24
N GLU A 339 25.90 7.33 -19.52
CA GLU A 339 26.92 6.81 -20.42
C GLU A 339 28.07 7.79 -20.58
N ASP A 340 27.74 9.07 -20.75
CA ASP A 340 28.76 10.13 -20.95
C ASP A 340 29.70 10.27 -19.75
N LYS A 341 29.17 10.14 -18.54
CA LYS A 341 29.95 10.23 -17.30
C LYS A 341 30.77 8.96 -17.05
N ILE A 342 30.21 7.80 -17.34
CA ILE A 342 30.92 6.52 -17.21
C ILE A 342 32.12 6.48 -18.16
N GLU A 343 31.99 6.99 -19.40
CA GLU A 343 33.10 7.07 -20.35
C GLU A 343 34.13 8.13 -19.96
N ALA A 344 33.72 9.20 -19.29
CA ALA A 344 34.58 10.33 -18.97
C ALA A 344 35.36 10.17 -17.64
N ASP A 345 34.87 9.33 -16.71
CA ASP A 345 35.35 9.24 -15.32
C ASP A 345 35.46 7.78 -14.85
N GLY A 346 36.69 7.33 -14.57
CA GLY A 346 36.98 5.98 -14.09
C GLY A 346 36.24 5.61 -12.79
N ASP A 347 35.93 6.57 -11.92
CA ASP A 347 35.18 6.32 -10.67
C ASP A 347 33.73 5.95 -10.96
N HIS A 348 33.09 6.58 -11.97
CA HIS A 348 31.75 6.17 -12.44
C HIS A 348 31.79 4.77 -13.07
N GLU A 349 32.82 4.46 -13.86
CA GLU A 349 32.99 3.14 -14.48
C GLU A 349 33.15 2.05 -13.43
N GLU A 350 33.99 2.26 -12.42
CA GLU A 350 34.19 1.32 -11.31
C GLU A 350 32.91 1.06 -10.52
N LEU A 351 32.16 2.13 -10.19
CA LEU A 351 30.88 1.99 -9.49
C LEU A 351 29.85 1.27 -10.34
N PHE A 352 29.82 1.54 -11.65
CA PHE A 352 28.93 0.84 -12.59
C PHE A 352 29.25 -0.67 -12.64
N HIS A 353 30.55 -1.03 -12.76
CA HIS A 353 30.94 -2.45 -12.71
C HIS A 353 30.52 -3.14 -11.43
N LYS A 354 30.65 -2.46 -10.28
CA LYS A 354 30.18 -2.96 -9.00
C LYS A 354 28.65 -3.10 -8.95
N ALA A 355 27.91 -2.18 -9.57
CA ALA A 355 26.45 -2.28 -9.69
C ALA A 355 26.05 -3.52 -10.51
N VAL A 356 26.76 -3.80 -11.62
CA VAL A 356 26.54 -4.99 -12.45
C VAL A 356 26.84 -6.27 -11.65
N GLU A 357 27.93 -6.29 -10.87
CA GLU A 357 28.25 -7.41 -9.98
C GLU A 357 27.10 -7.64 -8.98
N CYS A 358 26.62 -6.57 -8.33
CA CYS A 358 25.51 -6.65 -7.39
C CYS A 358 24.23 -7.19 -8.05
N SER A 359 23.87 -6.70 -9.25
CA SER A 359 22.70 -7.18 -9.98
C SER A 359 22.80 -8.66 -10.31
N SER A 360 23.99 -9.16 -10.63
CA SER A 360 24.21 -10.58 -10.91
C SER A 360 23.99 -11.48 -9.70
N LYS A 361 24.21 -10.97 -8.49
CA LYS A 361 24.06 -11.69 -7.21
C LYS A 361 22.70 -11.54 -6.55
N CYS A 362 22.10 -10.34 -6.65
CA CYS A 362 20.95 -9.92 -5.85
C CYS A 362 19.75 -9.52 -6.70
N MET A 363 19.83 -9.56 -8.03
CA MET A 363 18.82 -9.07 -8.98
C MET A 363 18.52 -7.55 -8.84
N TYR A 364 19.32 -6.81 -8.12
CA TYR A 364 19.31 -5.35 -7.97
C TYR A 364 20.75 -4.82 -8.01
N PRO A 365 20.96 -3.57 -8.45
CA PRO A 365 19.99 -2.56 -8.86
C PRO A 365 19.36 -2.81 -10.24
N ASP A 366 18.17 -2.24 -10.50
CA ASP A 366 17.67 -1.90 -11.83
C ASP A 366 18.46 -0.70 -12.37
N TYR A 367 18.42 -0.47 -13.70
CA TYR A 367 19.14 0.62 -14.33
C TYR A 367 18.20 1.62 -14.97
N LEU A 368 18.42 2.92 -14.72
CA LEU A 368 17.72 4.02 -15.35
C LEU A 368 18.70 4.76 -16.27
N SER A 369 18.55 4.61 -17.59
CA SER A 369 19.37 5.34 -18.55
C SER A 369 19.00 6.83 -18.56
N LEU A 370 20.03 7.69 -18.39
CA LEU A 370 19.91 9.14 -18.45
C LEU A 370 20.20 9.70 -19.84
N ASN A 371 20.72 8.88 -20.76
CA ASN A 371 21.10 9.30 -22.11
C ASN A 371 20.01 8.97 -23.15
N HIS A 372 19.11 8.00 -22.87
CA HIS A 372 18.17 7.47 -23.83
C HIS A 372 16.71 7.49 -23.36
N GLY A 373 15.79 7.45 -24.33
CA GLY A 373 14.36 7.43 -24.10
C GLY A 373 13.80 8.72 -23.51
N LYS A 374 12.57 8.64 -23.03
CA LYS A 374 11.85 9.82 -22.48
C LYS A 374 12.55 10.45 -21.27
N VAL A 375 13.15 9.64 -20.43
CA VAL A 375 13.88 10.10 -19.24
C VAL A 375 15.12 10.87 -19.68
N GLY A 376 15.89 10.32 -20.62
CA GLY A 376 17.06 10.99 -21.19
C GLY A 376 16.70 12.31 -21.85
N GLU A 377 15.63 12.38 -22.66
CA GLU A 377 15.15 13.63 -23.26
C GLU A 377 14.83 14.71 -22.22
N ILE A 378 14.20 14.32 -21.09
CA ILE A 378 13.90 15.24 -20.00
C ILE A 378 15.18 15.69 -19.30
N TYR A 379 16.07 14.75 -18.97
CA TYR A 379 17.33 15.02 -18.30
C TYR A 379 18.20 15.98 -19.11
N GLN A 380 18.40 15.72 -20.39
CA GLN A 380 19.18 16.59 -21.29
C GLN A 380 18.61 18.02 -21.42
N ARG A 381 17.28 18.15 -21.32
CA ARG A 381 16.62 19.45 -21.44
C ARG A 381 16.57 20.25 -20.15
N THR A 382 16.47 19.58 -19.00
CA THR A 382 16.12 20.22 -17.72
C THR A 382 17.15 19.99 -16.63
N ASP A 383 18.14 19.11 -16.84
CA ASP A 383 19.08 18.62 -15.83
C ASP A 383 18.39 17.99 -14.60
N ALA A 384 17.14 17.54 -14.80
CA ALA A 384 16.35 16.92 -13.74
C ALA A 384 16.15 15.44 -14.01
N ILE A 385 16.46 14.60 -13.02
CA ILE A 385 16.30 13.16 -13.11
C ILE A 385 14.87 12.78 -12.72
N THR A 386 14.15 12.16 -13.64
CA THR A 386 12.82 11.60 -13.39
C THR A 386 12.97 10.17 -12.89
N SER A 387 13.14 10.02 -11.57
CA SER A 387 13.26 8.70 -10.94
C SER A 387 11.95 7.90 -11.04
N PRO A 388 12.02 6.56 -11.16
CA PRO A 388 10.81 5.74 -11.13
C PRO A 388 10.16 5.78 -9.75
N MET A 389 8.83 5.85 -9.75
CA MET A 389 8.03 5.83 -8.52
C MET A 389 7.65 4.40 -8.17
N GLY A 390 8.48 3.73 -7.38
CA GLY A 390 8.21 2.40 -6.85
C GLY A 390 8.10 1.30 -7.91
N ARG A 391 9.12 0.52 -8.06
CA ARG A 391 9.10 -0.68 -8.91
C ARG A 391 9.24 -1.95 -8.11
#